data_a987dc0e1bc97d2e4e221cd5ba871499
#
_entry.id   a987dc0e1bc97d2e4e221cd5ba871499
#
_cell.length_a   1.000
_cell.length_b   1.000
_cell.length_c   1.000
_cell.angle_alpha   90.00
_cell.angle_beta   90.00
_cell.angle_gamma   90.00
#
_symmetry.space_group_name_H-M   'P 1'
#
loop_
_entity.id
_entity.type
_entity.pdbx_description
1 polymer ?
#
loop_
_entity_poly.entity_id
_entity_poly.type
_entity_poly.pdbx_seq_one_letter_code
_entity_poly.pdbx_strand_id
1 'polypeptide(L)'
;MDFTYAFPPGGLPPQSEDPAQSGAVFTTAYCYMPAFVMRDIVTSLFPGWKNTRGWILARPLSGFAETFAQYAMEVAPGGGSEEPEPDPGAQAAILVAGGQMELVLDGKLHALESGGYAYIPPGLRWSVRNSASEPLRFHWIRKRWQPVPGLATPEPVIASDRDQPIDWMPGTQAWGTTRFVDPMDVRHDMHANIVTFRPGGRIPFAETHIMEHGLYVLQGTARYLLNSDWVTVGPGDFMWLRAWCPQACMATGDDLFRYLLYKDVNRHPSLVL
;
A
#
# COMPACT_ATOMS: atom_id res chain seq x y z
N MET A 1 25.33 -7.08 1.76
CA MET A 1 24.92 -8.28 0.98
C MET A 1 24.20 -7.75 -0.25
N ASP A 2 24.71 -8.02 -1.44
CA ASP A 2 24.04 -7.57 -2.65
C ASP A 2 22.85 -8.51 -2.92
N PHE A 3 21.67 -7.98 -2.98
CA PHE A 3 20.50 -8.75 -3.41
C PHE A 3 20.65 -9.09 -4.87
N THR A 4 20.58 -10.38 -5.19
CA THR A 4 20.55 -10.82 -6.56
C THR A 4 19.10 -11.06 -6.99
N TYR A 5 18.85 -10.88 -8.27
CA TYR A 5 17.54 -11.03 -8.89
C TYR A 5 16.88 -12.39 -8.60
N ALA A 6 17.67 -13.47 -8.55
CA ALA A 6 17.16 -14.85 -8.51
C ALA A 6 17.21 -15.52 -7.12
N PHE A 7 17.77 -14.88 -6.10
CA PHE A 7 18.01 -15.54 -4.81
C PHE A 7 17.45 -14.71 -3.66
N PRO A 8 16.23 -15.01 -3.18
CA PRO A 8 15.65 -14.33 -2.04
C PRO A 8 16.47 -14.60 -0.76
N PRO A 9 16.54 -13.63 0.17
CA PRO A 9 17.07 -13.90 1.49
C PRO A 9 16.32 -15.05 2.16
N GLY A 10 17.06 -16.00 2.74
CA GLY A 10 16.47 -17.19 3.35
C GLY A 10 16.31 -18.39 2.42
N GLY A 11 16.71 -18.26 1.15
CA GLY A 11 16.67 -19.35 0.16
C GLY A 11 15.32 -19.51 -0.53
N LEU A 12 15.20 -20.55 -1.31
CA LEU A 12 13.95 -20.87 -2.03
C LEU A 12 12.88 -21.36 -1.04
N PRO A 13 11.61 -21.02 -1.27
CA PRO A 13 10.52 -21.59 -0.48
C PRO A 13 10.46 -23.11 -0.65
N PRO A 14 9.91 -23.85 0.36
CA PRO A 14 9.68 -25.28 0.22
C PRO A 14 8.82 -25.57 -1.01
N GLN A 15 9.10 -26.65 -1.70
CA GLN A 15 8.26 -27.13 -2.78
C GLN A 15 6.87 -27.48 -2.27
N SER A 16 5.83 -26.98 -2.90
CA SER A 16 4.45 -27.37 -2.61
C SER A 16 4.15 -28.75 -3.21
N GLU A 17 3.36 -29.57 -2.50
CA GLU A 17 2.85 -30.83 -3.04
C GLU A 17 1.90 -30.60 -4.22
N ASP A 18 1.17 -29.50 -4.21
CA ASP A 18 0.30 -29.07 -5.32
C ASP A 18 0.52 -27.58 -5.65
N PRO A 19 1.46 -27.29 -6.57
CA PRO A 19 1.74 -25.92 -6.97
C PRO A 19 0.55 -25.20 -7.62
N ALA A 20 -0.46 -25.93 -8.12
CA ALA A 20 -1.65 -25.34 -8.73
C ALA A 20 -2.61 -24.72 -7.69
N GLN A 21 -2.51 -25.13 -6.42
CA GLN A 21 -3.35 -24.60 -5.34
C GLN A 21 -2.74 -23.34 -4.69
N SER A 22 -2.41 -22.34 -5.53
CA SER A 22 -1.87 -21.08 -5.01
C SER A 22 -2.89 -20.25 -4.24
N GLY A 23 -4.19 -20.46 -4.47
CA GLY A 23 -5.27 -19.62 -3.92
C GLY A 23 -5.32 -18.21 -4.51
N ALA A 24 -4.39 -17.85 -5.40
CA ALA A 24 -4.41 -16.56 -6.09
C ALA A 24 -5.56 -16.50 -7.10
N VAL A 25 -6.26 -15.37 -7.13
CA VAL A 25 -7.40 -15.15 -8.02
C VAL A 25 -7.19 -13.85 -8.79
N PHE A 26 -7.34 -13.93 -10.11
CA PHE A 26 -7.26 -12.78 -11.02
C PHE A 26 -8.49 -12.75 -11.91
N THR A 27 -9.28 -11.71 -11.76
CA THR A 27 -10.50 -11.45 -12.55
C THR A 27 -10.46 -10.04 -13.13
N THR A 28 -11.47 -9.69 -13.91
CA THR A 28 -11.63 -8.31 -14.41
C THR A 28 -12.16 -7.34 -13.34
N ALA A 29 -12.71 -7.85 -12.24
CA ALA A 29 -13.29 -7.05 -11.17
C ALA A 29 -12.37 -6.89 -9.96
N TYR A 30 -11.54 -7.89 -9.68
CA TYR A 30 -10.61 -7.88 -8.55
C TYR A 30 -9.44 -8.84 -8.78
N CYS A 31 -8.36 -8.64 -8.01
CA CYS A 31 -7.39 -9.70 -7.77
C CYS A 31 -7.25 -9.98 -6.27
N TYR A 32 -6.89 -11.21 -5.93
CA TYR A 32 -6.49 -11.62 -4.60
C TYR A 32 -5.18 -12.39 -4.68
N MET A 33 -4.18 -11.92 -3.95
CA MET A 33 -2.85 -12.55 -3.85
C MET A 33 -2.58 -12.90 -2.39
N PRO A 34 -2.67 -14.16 -2.00
CA PRO A 34 -2.25 -14.61 -0.68
C PRO A 34 -0.76 -14.32 -0.41
N ALA A 35 -0.42 -14.02 0.83
CA ALA A 35 0.95 -13.68 1.23
C ALA A 35 2.00 -14.72 0.79
N PHE A 36 1.64 -16.00 0.77
CA PHE A 36 2.57 -17.06 0.44
C PHE A 36 2.92 -17.14 -1.07
N VAL A 37 2.06 -16.66 -1.98
CA VAL A 37 2.37 -16.62 -3.43
C VAL A 37 3.31 -15.46 -3.77
N MET A 38 3.44 -14.48 -2.88
CA MET A 38 4.40 -13.38 -3.05
C MET A 38 5.82 -13.75 -2.56
N ARG A 39 6.05 -14.99 -2.18
CA ARG A 39 7.40 -15.53 -1.92
C ARG A 39 8.13 -15.79 -3.24
N ASP A 40 8.08 -14.81 -4.13
CA ASP A 40 8.71 -14.91 -5.42
C ASP A 40 10.23 -15.03 -5.25
N ILE A 41 10.83 -15.95 -6.00
CA ILE A 41 12.27 -16.06 -6.11
C ILE A 41 12.85 -14.90 -6.93
N VAL A 42 12.00 -14.21 -7.66
CA VAL A 42 12.35 -13.10 -8.54
C VAL A 42 11.72 -11.82 -7.99
N THR A 43 12.55 -10.96 -7.43
CA THR A 43 12.15 -9.62 -7.04
C THR A 43 12.49 -8.61 -8.13
N SER A 44 11.76 -7.49 -8.16
CA SER A 44 12.03 -6.42 -9.11
C SER A 44 13.33 -5.70 -8.77
N LEU A 45 14.11 -5.38 -9.79
CA LEU A 45 15.25 -4.49 -9.70
C LEU A 45 14.80 -3.06 -9.97
N PHE A 46 15.20 -2.16 -9.09
CA PHE A 46 14.87 -0.74 -9.20
C PHE A 46 16.14 0.05 -9.53
N PRO A 47 16.22 0.68 -10.71
CA PRO A 47 17.35 1.55 -11.07
C PRO A 47 17.55 2.64 -10.00
N GLY A 48 18.79 2.88 -9.61
CA GLY A 48 19.12 3.88 -8.58
C GLY A 48 18.95 3.40 -7.13
N TRP A 49 18.45 2.19 -6.91
CA TRP A 49 18.35 1.59 -5.58
C TRP A 49 19.51 0.64 -5.31
N LYS A 50 20.08 0.71 -4.10
CA LYS A 50 21.18 -0.15 -3.62
C LYS A 50 20.70 -1.05 -2.50
N ASN A 51 21.17 -2.30 -2.49
CA ASN A 51 20.83 -3.29 -1.45
C ASN A 51 19.32 -3.34 -1.14
N THR A 52 18.52 -3.25 -2.20
CA THR A 52 17.07 -3.14 -2.12
C THR A 52 16.44 -4.16 -3.03
N ARG A 53 15.36 -4.75 -2.57
CA ARG A 53 14.48 -5.56 -3.39
C ARG A 53 13.03 -5.16 -3.13
N GLY A 54 12.17 -5.43 -4.09
CA GLY A 54 10.76 -5.12 -3.95
C GLY A 54 9.88 -6.03 -4.78
N TRP A 55 8.67 -6.17 -4.33
CA TRP A 55 7.60 -6.86 -5.02
C TRP A 55 6.62 -5.83 -5.54
N ILE A 56 6.38 -5.84 -6.83
CA ILE A 56 5.38 -5.00 -7.47
C ILE A 56 4.03 -5.70 -7.30
N LEU A 57 3.22 -5.24 -6.38
CA LEU A 57 1.91 -5.81 -6.07
C LEU A 57 0.87 -5.39 -7.10
N ALA A 58 0.93 -4.15 -7.56
CA ALA A 58 0.06 -3.58 -8.57
C ALA A 58 0.80 -2.57 -9.44
N ARG A 59 0.43 -2.49 -10.71
CA ARG A 59 0.90 -1.46 -11.64
C ARG A 59 -0.07 -1.33 -12.82
N PRO A 60 -0.17 -0.15 -13.48
CA PRO A 60 -1.15 0.09 -14.56
C PRO A 60 -1.07 -0.85 -15.75
N LEU A 61 0.07 -1.47 -16.01
CA LEU A 61 0.27 -2.36 -17.17
C LEU A 61 0.09 -3.85 -16.85
N SER A 62 -0.41 -4.22 -15.68
CA SER A 62 -0.53 -5.62 -15.26
C SER A 62 -1.86 -6.28 -15.61
N GLY A 63 -2.80 -5.54 -16.24
CA GLY A 63 -4.16 -6.02 -16.50
C GLY A 63 -5.12 -5.78 -15.33
N PHE A 64 -4.61 -5.34 -14.21
CA PHE A 64 -5.30 -4.77 -13.07
C PHE A 64 -4.51 -3.57 -12.55
N ALA A 65 -5.09 -2.74 -11.69
CA ALA A 65 -4.62 -1.42 -11.28
C ALA A 65 -4.52 -0.43 -12.46
N GLU A 66 -5.50 0.45 -12.54
CA GLU A 66 -5.60 1.40 -13.64
C GLU A 66 -4.85 2.71 -13.34
N THR A 67 -4.82 3.12 -12.07
CA THR A 67 -4.38 4.47 -11.70
C THR A 67 -3.10 4.54 -10.88
N PHE A 68 -2.62 3.44 -10.29
CA PHE A 68 -1.52 3.45 -9.33
C PHE A 68 -0.56 2.27 -9.48
N ALA A 69 0.57 2.38 -8.82
CA ALA A 69 1.45 1.24 -8.54
C ALA A 69 1.66 1.11 -7.02
N GLN A 70 1.68 -0.11 -6.51
CA GLN A 70 1.95 -0.43 -5.11
C GLN A 70 3.05 -1.46 -5.00
N TYR A 71 4.04 -1.16 -4.17
CA TYR A 71 5.22 -1.99 -3.94
C TYR A 71 5.35 -2.34 -2.46
N ALA A 72 5.74 -3.58 -2.18
CA ALA A 72 6.34 -3.96 -0.91
C ALA A 72 7.85 -3.91 -1.06
N MET A 73 8.52 -3.08 -0.25
CA MET A 73 9.95 -2.79 -0.35
C MET A 73 10.70 -3.35 0.85
N GLU A 74 11.88 -3.92 0.60
CA GLU A 74 12.84 -4.32 1.64
C GLU A 74 14.21 -3.77 1.31
N VAL A 75 14.77 -2.99 2.23
CA VAL A 75 16.08 -2.35 2.11
C VAL A 75 17.00 -2.91 3.17
N ALA A 76 18.08 -3.59 2.75
CA ALA A 76 19.07 -4.11 3.67
C ALA A 76 19.87 -2.98 4.35
N PRO A 77 20.58 -3.26 5.46
CA PRO A 77 21.48 -2.31 6.08
C PRO A 77 22.43 -1.65 5.08
N GLY A 78 22.53 -0.32 5.14
CA GLY A 78 23.34 0.50 4.23
C GLY A 78 22.75 0.69 2.83
N GLY A 79 21.56 0.14 2.57
CA GLY A 79 20.84 0.28 1.31
C GLY A 79 19.97 1.54 1.24
N GLY A 80 19.33 1.74 0.09
CA GLY A 80 18.44 2.84 -0.19
C GLY A 80 18.60 3.43 -1.59
N SER A 81 18.10 4.64 -1.78
CA SER A 81 18.19 5.40 -3.04
C SER A 81 18.27 6.89 -2.76
N GLU A 82 19.15 7.58 -3.51
CA GLU A 82 19.24 9.04 -3.48
C GLU A 82 18.18 9.71 -4.37
N GLU A 83 17.67 8.97 -5.35
CA GLU A 83 16.62 9.42 -6.29
C GLU A 83 15.64 8.27 -6.52
N PRO A 84 14.72 7.99 -5.56
CA PRO A 84 13.84 6.84 -5.62
C PRO A 84 12.82 6.89 -6.76
N GLU A 85 12.34 8.10 -7.10
CA GLU A 85 11.24 8.32 -8.06
C GLU A 85 11.76 8.92 -9.37
N PRO A 86 11.75 8.14 -10.46
CA PRO A 86 12.22 8.63 -11.75
C PRO A 86 11.19 9.48 -12.51
N ASP A 87 9.89 9.43 -12.15
CA ASP A 87 8.84 10.24 -12.79
C ASP A 87 8.56 11.51 -11.97
N PRO A 88 8.95 12.71 -12.46
CA PRO A 88 8.74 13.95 -11.72
C PRO A 88 7.26 14.31 -11.54
N GLY A 89 6.37 13.71 -12.31
CA GLY A 89 4.91 13.88 -12.16
C GLY A 89 4.28 12.92 -11.15
N ALA A 90 5.04 11.98 -10.61
CA ALA A 90 4.52 11.05 -9.62
C ALA A 90 4.54 11.65 -8.22
N GLN A 91 3.49 11.36 -7.48
CA GLN A 91 3.40 11.52 -6.03
C GLN A 91 3.56 10.16 -5.36
N ALA A 92 3.92 10.16 -4.09
CA ALA A 92 4.10 8.92 -3.34
C ALA A 92 3.40 8.97 -1.98
N ALA A 93 2.92 7.81 -1.53
CA ALA A 93 2.60 7.54 -0.14
C ALA A 93 3.48 6.38 0.35
N ILE A 94 4.11 6.56 1.49
CA ILE A 94 4.97 5.57 2.14
C ILE A 94 4.36 5.20 3.49
N LEU A 95 4.33 3.91 3.80
CA LEU A 95 4.03 3.40 5.15
C LEU A 95 5.14 2.44 5.56
N VAL A 96 5.86 2.76 6.63
CA VAL A 96 6.90 1.90 7.19
C VAL A 96 6.24 0.72 7.91
N ALA A 97 6.51 -0.49 7.45
CA ALA A 97 6.00 -1.73 8.03
C ALA A 97 6.93 -2.34 9.08
N GLY A 98 8.23 -2.01 9.03
CA GLY A 98 9.21 -2.49 10.00
C GLY A 98 10.59 -1.90 9.77
N GLY A 99 11.43 -1.92 10.80
CA GLY A 99 12.74 -1.28 10.79
C GLY A 99 12.66 0.24 10.93
N GLN A 100 13.72 0.91 10.50
CA GLN A 100 13.88 2.38 10.59
C GLN A 100 14.22 2.94 9.21
N MET A 101 13.57 4.02 8.83
CA MET A 101 13.79 4.73 7.58
C MET A 101 14.36 6.12 7.85
N GLU A 102 15.49 6.44 7.26
CA GLU A 102 15.92 7.80 7.07
C GLU A 102 15.35 8.31 5.75
N LEU A 103 14.37 9.20 5.83
CA LEU A 103 13.74 9.85 4.70
C LEU A 103 14.19 11.31 4.64
N VAL A 104 14.82 11.71 3.55
CA VAL A 104 15.16 13.12 3.32
C VAL A 104 14.18 13.69 2.32
N LEU A 105 13.47 14.75 2.71
CA LEU A 105 12.58 15.51 1.83
C LEU A 105 13.12 16.92 1.67
N ASP A 106 13.47 17.31 0.46
CA ASP A 106 14.04 18.63 0.12
C ASP A 106 15.14 19.08 1.08
N GLY A 107 16.07 18.15 1.38
CA GLY A 107 17.21 18.37 2.28
C GLY A 107 16.90 18.23 3.78
N LYS A 108 15.66 18.04 4.19
CA LYS A 108 15.28 17.84 5.59
C LYS A 108 15.17 16.35 5.91
N LEU A 109 15.91 15.91 6.92
CA LEU A 109 15.89 14.52 7.41
C LEU A 109 14.69 14.27 8.33
N HIS A 110 14.00 13.16 8.06
CA HIS A 110 12.94 12.60 8.89
C HIS A 110 13.27 11.14 9.21
N ALA A 111 13.28 10.79 10.50
CA ALA A 111 13.39 9.41 10.94
C ALA A 111 11.98 8.82 11.10
N LEU A 112 11.68 7.77 10.35
CA LEU A 112 10.40 7.06 10.43
C LEU A 112 10.63 5.65 10.94
N GLU A 113 9.82 5.25 11.92
CA GLU A 113 9.76 3.89 12.45
C GLU A 113 8.51 3.17 11.93
N SER A 114 8.33 1.92 12.33
CA SER A 114 7.11 1.13 12.01
C SER A 114 5.84 1.92 12.37
N GLY A 115 4.93 2.05 11.40
CA GLY A 115 3.74 2.91 11.46
C GLY A 115 3.99 4.33 10.94
N GLY A 116 5.25 4.72 10.70
CA GLY A 116 5.57 6.02 10.11
C GLY A 116 5.03 6.14 8.69
N TYR A 117 4.46 7.31 8.41
CA TYR A 117 3.83 7.64 7.13
C TYR A 117 4.47 8.88 6.51
N ALA A 118 4.60 8.87 5.19
CA ALA A 118 4.95 10.06 4.43
C ALA A 118 4.07 10.17 3.17
N TYR A 119 3.51 11.35 2.93
CA TYR A 119 3.01 11.76 1.62
C TYR A 119 4.05 12.68 0.97
N ILE A 120 4.44 12.37 -0.25
CA ILE A 120 5.45 13.09 -1.02
C ILE A 120 4.78 13.60 -2.29
N PRO A 121 4.60 14.93 -2.44
CA PRO A 121 4.00 15.51 -3.63
C PRO A 121 4.92 15.37 -4.86
N PRO A 122 4.37 15.51 -6.09
CA PRO A 122 5.15 15.43 -7.31
C PRO A 122 6.21 16.54 -7.36
N GLY A 123 7.36 16.21 -7.95
CA GLY A 123 8.48 17.15 -8.14
C GLY A 123 9.32 17.43 -6.88
N LEU A 124 8.91 16.96 -5.70
CA LEU A 124 9.73 17.08 -4.51
C LEU A 124 10.89 16.08 -4.56
N ARG A 125 12.12 16.56 -4.33
CA ARG A 125 13.27 15.66 -4.22
C ARG A 125 13.27 14.93 -2.88
N TRP A 126 13.52 13.65 -2.94
CA TRP A 126 13.59 12.82 -1.75
C TRP A 126 14.58 11.68 -1.90
N SER A 127 15.07 11.19 -0.78
CA SER A 127 15.92 10.00 -0.71
C SER A 127 15.53 9.12 0.47
N VAL A 128 15.88 7.85 0.39
CA VAL A 128 15.66 6.85 1.44
C VAL A 128 16.96 6.15 1.76
N ARG A 129 17.23 5.96 3.05
CA ARG A 129 18.37 5.19 3.54
C ARG A 129 17.98 4.34 4.73
N ASN A 130 18.52 3.13 4.77
CA ASN A 130 18.53 2.27 5.95
C ASN A 130 19.91 2.31 6.59
N SER A 131 20.09 3.10 7.66
CA SER A 131 21.31 3.16 8.44
C SER A 131 21.33 2.22 9.65
N ALA A 132 20.21 1.50 9.90
CA ALA A 132 20.09 0.53 10.98
C ALA A 132 20.75 -0.81 10.62
N SER A 133 20.90 -1.68 11.60
CA SER A 133 21.44 -3.04 11.43
C SER A 133 20.39 -4.06 10.93
N GLU A 134 19.11 -3.72 11.04
CA GLU A 134 18.01 -4.56 10.63
C GLU A 134 17.41 -4.10 9.30
N PRO A 135 16.80 -5.00 8.52
CA PRO A 135 16.13 -4.61 7.28
C PRO A 135 14.99 -3.62 7.52
N LEU A 136 14.96 -2.56 6.71
CA LEU A 136 13.82 -1.67 6.59
C LEU A 136 12.79 -2.29 5.64
N ARG A 137 11.51 -2.34 6.05
CA ARG A 137 10.39 -2.74 5.22
C ARG A 137 9.35 -1.65 5.17
N PHE A 138 8.84 -1.35 3.98
CA PHE A 138 7.81 -0.34 3.80
C PHE A 138 6.95 -0.61 2.56
N HIS A 139 5.75 -0.07 2.55
CA HIS A 139 4.91 0.02 1.36
C HIS A 139 5.16 1.35 0.67
N TRP A 140 5.31 1.29 -0.63
CA TRP A 140 5.42 2.46 -1.49
C TRP A 140 4.28 2.42 -2.50
N ILE A 141 3.36 3.38 -2.39
CA ILE A 141 2.25 3.60 -3.31
C ILE A 141 2.59 4.84 -4.11
N ARG A 142 2.51 4.75 -5.43
CA ARG A 142 2.81 5.85 -6.32
C ARG A 142 1.75 6.00 -7.40
N LYS A 143 1.46 7.24 -7.75
CA LYS A 143 0.48 7.62 -8.77
C LYS A 143 0.92 8.90 -9.44
N ARG A 144 0.71 9.01 -10.74
CA ARG A 144 0.89 10.29 -11.42
C ARG A 144 -0.18 11.27 -10.94
N TRP A 145 0.27 12.40 -10.38
CA TRP A 145 -0.63 13.41 -9.80
C TRP A 145 -1.39 14.17 -10.88
N GLN A 146 -2.67 14.38 -10.66
CA GLN A 146 -3.54 15.19 -11.51
C GLN A 146 -3.84 16.52 -10.81
N PRO A 147 -3.37 17.65 -11.33
CA PRO A 147 -3.61 18.95 -10.71
C PRO A 147 -5.08 19.37 -10.79
N VAL A 148 -5.51 20.16 -9.83
CA VAL A 148 -6.76 20.92 -9.91
C VAL A 148 -6.42 22.32 -10.40
N PRO A 149 -7.02 22.80 -11.49
CA PRO A 149 -6.75 24.13 -12.02
C PRO A 149 -6.95 25.23 -10.96
N GLY A 150 -5.95 26.08 -10.81
CA GLY A 150 -5.98 27.20 -9.86
C GLY A 150 -5.59 26.85 -8.42
N LEU A 151 -5.30 25.58 -8.11
CA LEU A 151 -4.81 25.16 -6.80
C LEU A 151 -3.34 24.76 -6.87
N ALA A 152 -2.60 25.06 -5.80
CA ALA A 152 -1.22 24.65 -5.64
C ALA A 152 -1.12 23.13 -5.39
N THR A 153 0.06 22.55 -5.66
CA THR A 153 0.41 21.20 -5.24
C THR A 153 0.25 21.05 -3.72
N PRO A 154 -0.26 19.91 -3.22
CA PRO A 154 -0.32 19.65 -1.78
C PRO A 154 1.06 19.70 -1.13
N GLU A 155 1.11 20.08 0.14
CA GLU A 155 2.33 20.03 0.94
C GLU A 155 2.70 18.58 1.31
N PRO A 156 3.99 18.26 1.53
CA PRO A 156 4.38 16.98 2.07
C PRO A 156 3.83 16.77 3.47
N VAL A 157 3.48 15.53 3.79
CA VAL A 157 2.97 15.15 5.12
C VAL A 157 3.89 14.10 5.72
N ILE A 158 4.30 14.30 6.97
CA ILE A 158 4.97 13.31 7.81
C ILE A 158 4.09 13.04 9.02
N ALA A 159 3.74 11.79 9.23
CA ALA A 159 2.84 11.37 10.30
C ALA A 159 3.20 9.96 10.82
N SER A 160 2.47 9.49 11.81
CA SER A 160 2.54 8.11 12.27
C SER A 160 1.12 7.59 12.54
N ASP A 161 0.85 6.34 12.22
CA ASP A 161 -0.44 5.71 12.50
C ASP A 161 -0.72 5.59 14.01
N ARG A 162 0.33 5.68 14.84
CA ARG A 162 0.21 5.67 16.31
C ARG A 162 -0.34 6.98 16.87
N ASP A 163 -0.09 8.09 16.17
CA ASP A 163 -0.43 9.44 16.62
C ASP A 163 -1.71 9.96 15.96
N GLN A 164 -2.17 9.30 14.90
CA GLN A 164 -3.39 9.66 14.20
C GLN A 164 -4.61 8.98 14.81
N PRO A 165 -5.73 9.70 15.01
CA PRO A 165 -6.96 9.10 15.50
C PRO A 165 -7.55 8.11 14.50
N ILE A 166 -8.32 7.16 15.01
CA ILE A 166 -9.21 6.35 14.18
C ILE A 166 -10.57 7.06 14.13
N ASP A 167 -10.97 7.51 12.96
CA ASP A 167 -12.30 8.06 12.72
C ASP A 167 -13.30 6.90 12.61
N TRP A 168 -13.94 6.57 13.72
CA TRP A 168 -14.93 5.51 13.78
C TRP A 168 -16.20 5.89 13.00
N MET A 169 -16.79 4.91 12.32
CA MET A 169 -18.02 5.16 11.56
C MET A 169 -19.16 5.60 12.46
N PRO A 170 -19.96 6.59 12.03
CA PRO A 170 -21.11 7.08 12.80
C PRO A 170 -22.07 5.95 13.20
N GLY A 171 -22.53 5.99 14.46
CA GLY A 171 -23.48 5.01 14.99
C GLY A 171 -22.87 3.64 15.33
N THR A 172 -21.59 3.43 15.07
CA THR A 172 -20.86 2.21 15.45
C THR A 172 -19.41 2.54 15.78
N GLN A 173 -18.80 1.75 16.66
CA GLN A 173 -17.35 1.76 16.86
C GLN A 173 -16.71 0.47 16.38
N ALA A 174 -17.38 -0.25 15.50
CA ALA A 174 -16.93 -1.55 15.04
C ALA A 174 -15.81 -1.45 14.00
N TRP A 175 -15.77 -0.37 13.22
CA TRP A 175 -14.72 -0.10 12.26
C TRP A 175 -14.53 1.40 12.01
N GLY A 176 -13.36 1.78 11.53
CA GLY A 176 -13.01 3.18 11.28
C GLY A 176 -11.75 3.31 10.44
N THR A 177 -11.37 4.52 10.14
CA THR A 177 -10.25 4.85 9.23
C THR A 177 -9.29 5.80 9.90
N THR A 178 -8.00 5.47 9.90
CA THR A 178 -6.90 6.41 10.18
C THR A 178 -6.55 7.12 8.89
N ARG A 179 -6.67 8.45 8.87
CA ARG A 179 -6.36 9.30 7.72
C ARG A 179 -5.11 10.11 7.99
N PHE A 180 -4.27 10.24 6.98
CA PHE A 180 -3.01 10.99 7.06
C PHE A 180 -3.08 12.33 6.33
N VAL A 181 -4.06 12.48 5.46
CA VAL A 181 -4.36 13.74 4.75
C VAL A 181 -5.84 14.07 4.92
N ASP A 182 -6.17 15.36 4.82
CA ASP A 182 -7.56 15.80 4.89
C ASP A 182 -8.36 15.26 3.69
N PRO A 183 -9.39 14.44 3.92
CA PRO A 183 -10.22 13.89 2.83
C PRO A 183 -11.02 14.96 2.07
N MET A 184 -11.16 16.17 2.60
CA MET A 184 -11.84 17.29 1.97
C MET A 184 -10.90 18.17 1.15
N ASP A 185 -9.58 17.98 1.26
CA ASP A 185 -8.61 18.69 0.43
C ASP A 185 -8.56 18.10 -0.98
N VAL A 186 -9.26 18.74 -1.92
CA VAL A 186 -9.36 18.30 -3.31
C VAL A 186 -8.03 18.33 -4.08
N ARG A 187 -6.96 18.87 -3.51
CA ARG A 187 -5.63 18.83 -4.10
C ARG A 187 -5.04 17.42 -4.10
N HIS A 188 -5.41 16.58 -3.12
CA HIS A 188 -5.04 15.17 -3.10
C HIS A 188 -5.92 14.38 -4.08
N ASP A 189 -5.32 13.65 -5.00
CA ASP A 189 -6.01 12.77 -5.95
C ASP A 189 -5.80 11.29 -5.68
N MET A 190 -5.18 10.98 -4.56
CA MET A 190 -5.15 9.65 -3.94
C MET A 190 -5.13 9.77 -2.42
N HIS A 191 -5.64 8.75 -1.74
CA HIS A 191 -5.48 8.60 -0.30
C HIS A 191 -4.88 7.22 0.00
N ALA A 192 -3.88 7.19 0.88
CA ALA A 192 -3.39 5.98 1.51
C ALA A 192 -3.75 6.04 3.00
N ASN A 193 -4.65 5.18 3.43
CA ASN A 193 -5.24 5.17 4.76
C ASN A 193 -5.03 3.82 5.44
N ILE A 194 -5.28 3.73 6.75
CA ILE A 194 -5.40 2.44 7.42
C ILE A 194 -6.85 2.27 7.86
N VAL A 195 -7.48 1.19 7.43
CA VAL A 195 -8.81 0.81 7.90
C VAL A 195 -8.65 -0.22 9.01
N THR A 196 -9.37 0.01 10.11
CA THR A 196 -9.29 -0.78 11.33
C THR A 196 -10.66 -1.31 11.72
N PHE A 197 -10.76 -2.62 11.98
CA PHE A 197 -11.94 -3.28 12.52
C PHE A 197 -11.63 -3.83 13.91
N ARG A 198 -12.55 -3.68 14.83
CA ARG A 198 -12.53 -4.43 16.09
C ARG A 198 -12.95 -5.88 15.86
N PRO A 199 -12.63 -6.82 16.76
CA PRO A 199 -13.14 -8.19 16.67
C PRO A 199 -14.64 -8.24 16.41
N GLY A 200 -15.06 -8.99 15.37
CA GLY A 200 -16.45 -9.09 14.93
C GLY A 200 -16.99 -7.83 14.22
N GLY A 201 -16.19 -6.78 14.09
CA GLY A 201 -16.56 -5.58 13.34
C GLY A 201 -16.79 -5.89 11.88
N ARG A 202 -17.76 -5.20 11.26
CA ARG A 202 -18.15 -5.48 9.88
C ARG A 202 -18.71 -4.26 9.16
N ILE A 203 -18.55 -4.24 7.85
CA ILE A 203 -19.35 -3.46 6.92
C ILE A 203 -20.59 -4.31 6.63
N PRO A 204 -21.79 -3.91 7.05
CA PRO A 204 -22.97 -4.80 7.08
C PRO A 204 -23.69 -4.90 5.74
N PHE A 205 -23.15 -4.34 4.67
CA PHE A 205 -23.73 -4.34 3.31
C PHE A 205 -22.61 -4.42 2.27
N ALA A 206 -22.93 -4.87 1.07
CA ALA A 206 -22.01 -4.76 -0.05
C ALA A 206 -22.04 -3.32 -0.57
N GLU A 207 -20.92 -2.60 -0.38
CA GLU A 207 -20.75 -1.26 -0.91
C GLU A 207 -20.12 -1.30 -2.30
N THR A 208 -20.48 -0.33 -3.15
CA THR A 208 -19.87 -0.09 -4.45
C THR A 208 -19.63 1.39 -4.62
N HIS A 209 -18.53 1.76 -5.22
CA HIS A 209 -18.18 3.15 -5.51
C HIS A 209 -17.14 3.25 -6.63
N ILE A 210 -16.95 4.47 -7.17
CA ILE A 210 -16.10 4.70 -8.32
C ILE A 210 -14.61 4.50 -8.04
N MET A 211 -14.20 4.52 -6.76
CA MET A 211 -12.79 4.44 -6.41
C MET A 211 -12.22 3.05 -6.67
N GLU A 212 -11.04 3.02 -7.27
CA GLU A 212 -10.18 1.85 -7.34
C GLU A 212 -9.47 1.64 -6.00
N HIS A 213 -9.19 0.39 -5.63
CA HIS A 213 -8.51 0.07 -4.38
C HIS A 213 -7.32 -0.85 -4.56
N GLY A 214 -6.28 -0.60 -3.75
CA GLY A 214 -5.24 -1.55 -3.40
C GLY A 214 -5.24 -1.74 -1.89
N LEU A 215 -5.41 -2.96 -1.43
CA LEU A 215 -5.49 -3.29 0.00
C LEU A 215 -4.38 -4.27 0.37
N TYR A 216 -3.62 -3.94 1.41
CA TYR A 216 -2.61 -4.85 1.95
C TYR A 216 -2.91 -5.10 3.42
N VAL A 217 -3.11 -6.37 3.80
CA VAL A 217 -3.45 -6.73 5.18
C VAL A 217 -2.23 -6.59 6.08
N LEU A 218 -2.36 -5.75 7.11
CA LEU A 218 -1.29 -5.45 8.06
C LEU A 218 -1.39 -6.34 9.32
N GLN A 219 -2.61 -6.63 9.77
CA GLN A 219 -2.86 -7.30 11.04
C GLN A 219 -4.22 -7.99 11.05
N GLY A 220 -4.30 -9.10 11.79
CA GLY A 220 -5.55 -9.81 12.06
C GLY A 220 -6.08 -10.59 10.85
N THR A 221 -7.29 -11.12 10.99
CA THR A 221 -7.95 -11.91 9.94
C THR A 221 -9.37 -11.43 9.70
N ALA A 222 -9.84 -11.60 8.48
CA ALA A 222 -11.20 -11.25 8.10
C ALA A 222 -11.73 -12.15 6.99
N ARG A 223 -13.05 -12.17 6.83
CA ARG A 223 -13.68 -12.53 5.57
C ARG A 223 -13.95 -11.27 4.78
N TYR A 224 -13.49 -11.26 3.55
CA TYR A 224 -13.64 -10.12 2.64
C TYR A 224 -14.44 -10.52 1.41
N LEU A 225 -15.48 -9.75 1.09
CA LEU A 225 -16.25 -9.91 -0.15
C LEU A 225 -15.53 -9.16 -1.27
N LEU A 226 -15.20 -9.88 -2.33
CA LEU A 226 -14.60 -9.36 -3.56
C LEU A 226 -15.54 -9.70 -4.71
N ASN A 227 -16.29 -8.73 -5.19
CA ASN A 227 -17.39 -8.93 -6.16
C ASN A 227 -18.45 -9.88 -5.61
N SER A 228 -18.45 -11.16 -6.01
CA SER A 228 -19.36 -12.21 -5.52
C SER A 228 -18.67 -13.23 -4.59
N ASP A 229 -17.38 -13.12 -4.39
CA ASP A 229 -16.58 -14.16 -3.76
C ASP A 229 -16.14 -13.76 -2.35
N TRP A 230 -16.45 -14.61 -1.38
CA TRP A 230 -15.95 -14.43 -0.03
C TRP A 230 -14.61 -15.14 0.15
N VAL A 231 -13.56 -14.37 0.42
CA VAL A 231 -12.22 -14.89 0.72
C VAL A 231 -11.87 -14.68 2.18
N THR A 232 -11.06 -15.57 2.75
CA THR A 232 -10.43 -15.34 4.06
C THR A 232 -9.08 -14.68 3.81
N VAL A 233 -8.84 -13.57 4.50
CA VAL A 233 -7.62 -12.77 4.35
C VAL A 233 -6.88 -12.65 5.67
N GLY A 234 -5.55 -12.58 5.60
CA GLY A 234 -4.64 -12.45 6.73
C GLY A 234 -3.44 -11.57 6.42
N PRO A 235 -2.53 -11.37 7.41
CA PRO A 235 -1.38 -10.50 7.25
C PRO A 235 -0.51 -10.86 6.05
N GLY A 236 -0.20 -9.86 5.22
CA GLY A 236 0.59 -10.03 4.00
C GLY A 236 -0.22 -10.30 2.75
N ASP A 237 -1.51 -10.58 2.84
CA ASP A 237 -2.36 -10.73 1.67
C ASP A 237 -2.57 -9.37 0.99
N PHE A 238 -2.63 -9.39 -0.34
CA PHE A 238 -2.94 -8.23 -1.15
C PHE A 238 -4.21 -8.45 -1.96
N MET A 239 -5.04 -7.41 -2.03
CA MET A 239 -6.24 -7.36 -2.86
C MET A 239 -6.22 -6.09 -3.70
N TRP A 240 -6.64 -6.22 -4.95
CA TRP A 240 -6.99 -5.09 -5.79
C TRP A 240 -8.48 -5.18 -6.15
N LEU A 241 -9.18 -4.06 -6.07
CA LEU A 241 -10.57 -3.93 -6.47
C LEU A 241 -10.69 -2.84 -7.53
N ARG A 242 -11.31 -3.20 -8.63
CA ARG A 242 -11.66 -2.24 -9.67
C ARG A 242 -12.77 -1.30 -9.18
N ALA A 243 -12.84 -0.12 -9.79
CA ALA A 243 -14.00 0.76 -9.65
C ALA A 243 -15.33 -0.02 -9.78
N TRP A 244 -16.26 0.25 -8.87
CA TRP A 244 -17.58 -0.40 -8.78
C TRP A 244 -17.58 -1.88 -8.34
N CYS A 245 -16.45 -2.46 -8.02
CA CYS A 245 -16.41 -3.82 -7.47
C CYS A 245 -17.16 -3.86 -6.12
N PRO A 246 -18.21 -4.68 -5.99
CA PRO A 246 -18.89 -4.88 -4.71
C PRO A 246 -17.93 -5.42 -3.65
N GLN A 247 -17.95 -4.83 -2.47
CA GLN A 247 -17.08 -5.21 -1.37
C GLN A 247 -17.77 -5.12 -0.02
N ALA A 248 -17.38 -5.99 0.89
CA ALA A 248 -17.75 -5.98 2.30
C ALA A 248 -16.64 -6.65 3.12
N CYS A 249 -16.62 -6.38 4.41
CA CYS A 249 -15.60 -6.95 5.29
C CYS A 249 -16.21 -7.37 6.63
N MET A 250 -15.72 -8.46 7.17
CA MET A 250 -16.05 -8.95 8.52
C MET A 250 -14.78 -9.48 9.19
N ALA A 251 -14.32 -8.79 10.24
CA ALA A 251 -13.22 -9.27 11.07
C ALA A 251 -13.61 -10.56 11.78
N THR A 252 -12.75 -11.59 11.71
CA THR A 252 -13.03 -12.95 12.22
C THR A 252 -12.11 -13.39 13.34
N GLY A 253 -11.01 -12.69 13.58
CA GLY A 253 -10.09 -12.97 14.67
C GLY A 253 -10.46 -12.26 15.98
N ASP A 254 -9.69 -12.56 17.02
CA ASP A 254 -9.84 -11.95 18.35
C ASP A 254 -9.07 -10.64 18.48
N ASP A 255 -8.21 -10.33 17.51
CA ASP A 255 -7.44 -9.08 17.43
C ASP A 255 -8.07 -8.08 16.46
N LEU A 256 -7.53 -6.86 16.44
CA LEU A 256 -7.88 -5.87 15.43
C LEU A 256 -7.53 -6.43 14.03
N PHE A 257 -8.43 -6.28 13.09
CA PHE A 257 -8.14 -6.45 11.68
C PHE A 257 -7.80 -5.10 11.07
N ARG A 258 -6.62 -4.99 10.43
CA ARG A 258 -6.13 -3.73 9.87
C ARG A 258 -5.55 -3.95 8.49
N TYR A 259 -5.82 -3.04 7.56
CA TYR A 259 -5.18 -3.05 6.25
C TYR A 259 -4.83 -1.64 5.77
N LEU A 260 -3.72 -1.54 5.04
CA LEU A 260 -3.37 -0.36 4.27
C LEU A 260 -4.27 -0.33 3.04
N LEU A 261 -4.96 0.78 2.86
CA LEU A 261 -5.85 1.05 1.74
C LEU A 261 -5.28 2.15 0.87
N TYR A 262 -5.00 1.85 -0.40
CA TYR A 262 -4.98 2.85 -1.46
C TYR A 262 -6.39 3.05 -1.98
N LYS A 263 -6.76 4.29 -2.23
CA LYS A 263 -7.90 4.66 -3.07
C LYS A 263 -7.58 5.92 -3.87
N ASP A 264 -8.02 5.97 -5.10
CA ASP A 264 -8.16 7.21 -5.82
C ASP A 264 -9.31 8.04 -5.22
N VAL A 265 -9.45 9.28 -5.64
CA VAL A 265 -10.43 10.17 -5.04
C VAL A 265 -11.65 10.34 -5.93
N ASN A 266 -12.79 10.52 -5.27
CA ASN A 266 -14.06 10.83 -5.92
C ASN A 266 -14.15 12.34 -6.19
N ARG A 267 -13.34 12.84 -7.14
CA ARG A 267 -13.42 14.21 -7.64
C ARG A 267 -13.69 14.21 -9.13
N HIS A 268 -13.99 15.37 -9.68
CA HIS A 268 -14.32 15.48 -11.12
C HIS A 268 -13.16 14.94 -11.98
N PRO A 269 -13.35 13.85 -12.73
CA PRO A 269 -12.27 13.22 -13.49
C PRO A 269 -11.91 14.04 -14.73
N SER A 270 -10.64 13.92 -15.16
CA SER A 270 -10.24 14.36 -16.48
C SER A 270 -10.89 13.46 -17.54
N LEU A 271 -11.42 14.06 -18.62
CA LEU A 271 -11.92 13.32 -19.78
C LEU A 271 -10.85 13.14 -20.87
N VAL A 272 -9.64 13.62 -20.60
CA VAL A 272 -8.49 13.49 -21.49
C VAL A 272 -7.57 12.41 -20.90
N LEU A 273 -7.29 11.37 -21.68
CA LEU A 273 -6.37 10.30 -21.36
C LEU A 273 -4.94 10.68 -21.75
#